data_9cee58e23372464836460e7759f1f896
#
_entry.id   9cee58e23372464836460e7759f1f896
#
_cell.length_a   1.000
_cell.length_b   1.000
_cell.length_c   1.000
_cell.angle_alpha   90.00
_cell.angle_beta   90.00
_cell.angle_gamma   90.00
#
_symmetry.space_group_name_H-M   'P 1'
#
loop_
_entity.id
_entity.type
_entity.pdbx_description
1 polymer ?
#
loop_
_entity_poly.entity_id
_entity_poly.type
_entity_poly.pdbx_seq_one_letter_code
_entity_poly.pdbx_strand_id
1 'polypeptide(L)'
;MNAERHAQLLQFLEGLGLTPQAGMDLKRLDEALTHTSAGLSVNHEKLEFLGDAVLRLAASEFLEQHYPNLSVGQSSALRAQLVSDRWLAELGQAVGIDAVLRMGPTAAGDASAQATLRAEACEACIGALYRIWGDLRPVLLWLTPHWQRTAKDFEADPHLHNWKSALQEWSQGQKRGLPDYRCQEISQIHADPRRFHCRVNLEEKTLGDGWGRSRRQAEQEAARAALASLRLARGS
;
A
#
# COMPACT_ATOMS: atom_id res chain seq x y z
N MET A 1 -8.39 30.51 7.21
CA MET A 1 -8.66 29.94 5.85
C MET A 1 -9.50 30.94 5.07
N ASN A 2 -9.12 31.27 3.83
CA ASN A 2 -9.89 32.15 2.96
C ASN A 2 -11.04 31.38 2.26
N ALA A 3 -11.97 32.11 1.60
CA ALA A 3 -13.14 31.52 0.96
C ALA A 3 -12.79 30.58 -0.20
N GLU A 4 -11.77 30.89 -0.97
CA GLU A 4 -11.29 30.07 -2.08
C GLU A 4 -10.76 28.71 -1.59
N ARG A 5 -9.90 28.73 -0.57
CA ARG A 5 -9.39 27.49 0.05
C ARG A 5 -10.50 26.66 0.67
N HIS A 6 -11.47 27.29 1.28
CA HIS A 6 -12.64 26.61 1.83
C HIS A 6 -13.41 25.88 0.72
N ALA A 7 -13.70 26.55 -0.39
CA ALA A 7 -14.37 25.95 -1.55
C ALA A 7 -13.57 24.79 -2.16
N GLN A 8 -12.24 24.95 -2.29
CA GLN A 8 -11.33 23.90 -2.78
C GLN A 8 -11.39 22.63 -1.91
N LEU A 9 -11.41 22.79 -0.59
CA LEU A 9 -11.47 21.65 0.34
C LEU A 9 -12.84 20.95 0.32
N LEU A 10 -13.93 21.69 0.16
CA LEU A 10 -15.26 21.11 -0.03
C LEU A 10 -15.32 20.28 -1.31
N GLN A 11 -14.85 20.83 -2.42
CA GLN A 11 -14.79 20.13 -3.70
C GLN A 11 -13.91 18.87 -3.62
N PHE A 12 -12.81 18.94 -2.89
CA PHE A 12 -11.94 17.76 -2.66
C PHE A 12 -12.69 16.68 -1.89
N LEU A 13 -13.39 16.99 -0.79
CA LEU A 13 -14.21 16.03 -0.05
C LEU A 13 -15.28 15.38 -0.93
N GLU A 14 -15.98 16.15 -1.74
CA GLU A 14 -16.96 15.62 -2.70
C GLU A 14 -16.30 14.68 -3.70
N GLY A 15 -15.09 14.99 -4.17
CA GLY A 15 -14.26 14.12 -5.02
C GLY A 15 -13.86 12.80 -4.36
N LEU A 16 -13.77 12.77 -3.02
CA LEU A 16 -13.55 11.53 -2.24
C LEU A 16 -14.87 10.73 -2.03
N GLY A 17 -16.01 11.19 -2.55
CA GLY A 17 -17.32 10.59 -2.33
C GLY A 17 -17.93 10.92 -0.96
N LEU A 18 -17.44 11.97 -0.29
CA LEU A 18 -17.91 12.39 1.02
C LEU A 18 -18.82 13.60 0.89
N THR A 19 -19.94 13.60 1.62
CA THR A 19 -20.86 14.74 1.64
C THR A 19 -20.50 15.65 2.82
N PRO A 20 -20.01 16.88 2.56
CA PRO A 20 -19.72 17.85 3.62
C PRO A 20 -21.00 18.22 4.37
N GLN A 21 -20.93 18.28 5.69
CA GLN A 21 -22.05 18.75 6.51
C GLN A 21 -22.03 20.28 6.61
N ALA A 22 -23.21 20.90 6.70
CA ALA A 22 -23.30 22.35 6.90
C ALA A 22 -22.61 22.76 8.21
N GLY A 23 -21.71 23.74 8.13
CA GLY A 23 -20.94 24.20 9.30
C GLY A 23 -19.74 23.34 9.70
N MET A 24 -19.36 22.35 8.88
CA MET A 24 -18.18 21.52 9.14
C MET A 24 -16.90 22.37 9.26
N ASP A 25 -16.10 22.13 10.32
CA ASP A 25 -14.81 22.79 10.48
C ASP A 25 -13.73 22.07 9.64
N LEU A 26 -13.40 22.66 8.51
CA LEU A 26 -12.37 22.14 7.59
C LEU A 26 -10.94 22.46 8.02
N LYS A 27 -10.71 23.09 9.18
CA LYS A 27 -9.34 23.42 9.62
C LYS A 27 -8.44 22.18 9.74
N ARG A 28 -9.00 21.05 10.19
CA ARG A 28 -8.24 19.80 10.28
C ARG A 28 -7.86 19.23 8.91
N LEU A 29 -8.74 19.39 7.92
CA LEU A 29 -8.42 18.98 6.55
C LEU A 29 -7.38 19.93 5.92
N ASP A 30 -7.46 21.23 6.20
CA ASP A 30 -6.44 22.21 5.76
C ASP A 30 -5.07 21.93 6.39
N GLU A 31 -5.04 21.56 7.67
CA GLU A 31 -3.84 21.10 8.38
C GLU A 31 -3.24 19.83 7.72
N ALA A 32 -4.06 18.82 7.45
CA ALA A 32 -3.66 17.57 6.79
C ALA A 32 -3.08 17.79 5.39
N LEU A 33 -3.59 18.78 4.67
CA LEU A 33 -3.16 19.16 3.33
C LEU A 33 -2.14 20.31 3.33
N THR A 34 -1.38 20.44 4.42
CA THR A 34 -0.28 21.39 4.56
C THR A 34 0.98 20.65 4.98
N HIS A 35 1.89 20.41 4.03
CA HIS A 35 3.15 19.72 4.27
C HIS A 35 4.12 20.59 5.10
N THR A 36 5.02 19.96 5.88
CA THR A 36 6.04 20.65 6.70
C THR A 36 6.88 21.64 5.91
N SER A 37 7.21 21.32 4.65
CA SER A 37 7.99 22.19 3.76
C SER A 37 7.33 23.53 3.45
N ALA A 38 6.02 23.67 3.72
CA ALA A 38 5.34 24.97 3.60
C ALA A 38 5.78 25.97 4.68
N GLY A 39 6.56 25.55 5.66
CA GLY A 39 7.10 26.41 6.72
C GLY A 39 6.06 26.92 7.72
N LEU A 40 4.88 26.30 7.77
CA LEU A 40 3.82 26.64 8.71
C LEU A 40 3.91 25.79 9.98
N SER A 41 3.62 26.39 11.14
CA SER A 41 3.64 25.70 12.44
C SER A 41 2.52 24.67 12.60
N VAL A 42 1.43 24.84 11.87
CA VAL A 42 0.31 23.89 11.79
C VAL A 42 0.45 23.16 10.46
N ASN A 43 0.75 21.88 10.52
CA ASN A 43 1.05 21.03 9.37
C ASN A 43 0.57 19.59 9.60
N HIS A 44 0.78 18.73 8.63
CA HIS A 44 0.21 17.38 8.53
C HIS A 44 0.77 16.35 9.53
N GLU A 45 1.98 16.53 10.10
CA GLU A 45 2.72 15.47 10.84
C GLU A 45 1.90 14.75 11.92
N LYS A 46 1.14 15.50 12.74
CA LYS A 46 0.34 14.89 13.81
C LYS A 46 -0.87 14.11 13.29
N LEU A 47 -1.42 14.56 12.17
CA LEU A 47 -2.57 13.90 11.53
C LEU A 47 -2.11 12.69 10.73
N GLU A 48 -0.95 12.71 10.11
CA GLU A 48 -0.28 11.58 9.47
C GLU A 48 -0.04 10.45 10.49
N PHE A 49 0.61 10.77 11.62
CA PHE A 49 0.83 9.80 12.70
C PHE A 49 -0.47 9.13 13.19
N LEU A 50 -1.54 9.91 13.35
CA LEU A 50 -2.86 9.37 13.70
C LEU A 50 -3.44 8.57 12.55
N GLY A 51 -3.30 9.08 11.33
CA GLY A 51 -3.85 8.51 10.10
C GLY A 51 -3.33 7.12 9.79
N ASP A 52 -2.02 6.86 9.99
CA ASP A 52 -1.45 5.51 9.85
C ASP A 52 -2.18 4.50 10.76
N ALA A 53 -2.42 4.85 12.02
CA ALA A 53 -3.13 3.97 12.95
C ALA A 53 -4.60 3.75 12.54
N VAL A 54 -5.29 4.82 12.13
CA VAL A 54 -6.69 4.78 11.67
C VAL A 54 -6.80 3.98 10.37
N LEU A 55 -5.89 4.15 9.42
CA LEU A 55 -5.82 3.42 8.17
C LEU A 55 -5.71 1.91 8.42
N ARG A 56 -4.82 1.49 9.31
CA ARG A 56 -4.62 0.06 9.67
C ARG A 56 -5.86 -0.52 10.33
N LEU A 57 -6.52 0.23 11.19
CA LEU A 57 -7.76 -0.19 11.82
C LEU A 57 -8.89 -0.33 10.79
N ALA A 58 -9.11 0.70 9.97
CA ALA A 58 -10.13 0.70 8.92
C ALA A 58 -9.91 -0.43 7.89
N ALA A 59 -8.65 -0.71 7.50
CA ALA A 59 -8.33 -1.83 6.62
C ALA A 59 -8.63 -3.18 7.29
N SER A 60 -8.43 -3.30 8.61
CA SER A 60 -8.76 -4.53 9.34
C SER A 60 -10.27 -4.76 9.41
N GLU A 61 -11.06 -3.74 9.70
CA GLU A 61 -12.53 -3.81 9.67
C GLU A 61 -13.07 -4.12 8.27
N PHE A 62 -12.50 -3.49 7.24
CA PHE A 62 -12.84 -3.79 5.85
C PHE A 62 -12.62 -5.26 5.51
N LEU A 63 -11.49 -5.85 5.90
CA LEU A 63 -11.17 -7.25 5.65
C LEU A 63 -12.08 -8.19 6.43
N GLU A 64 -12.34 -7.91 7.70
CA GLU A 64 -13.26 -8.71 8.52
C GLU A 64 -14.68 -8.74 7.91
N GLN A 65 -15.16 -7.59 7.43
CA GLN A 65 -16.49 -7.45 6.89
C GLN A 65 -16.64 -8.06 5.49
N HIS A 66 -15.67 -7.85 4.60
CA HIS A 66 -15.80 -8.21 3.18
C HIS A 66 -15.11 -9.53 2.81
N TYR A 67 -14.13 -9.97 3.62
CA TYR A 67 -13.29 -11.15 3.37
C TYR A 67 -13.17 -12.07 4.59
N PRO A 68 -14.29 -12.45 5.26
CA PRO A 68 -14.26 -13.19 6.54
C PRO A 68 -13.63 -14.58 6.44
N ASN A 69 -13.52 -15.14 5.24
CA ASN A 69 -12.97 -16.47 5.00
C ASN A 69 -11.44 -16.49 4.80
N LEU A 70 -10.77 -15.34 4.77
CA LEU A 70 -9.32 -15.29 4.70
C LEU A 70 -8.69 -15.77 6.01
N SER A 71 -7.63 -16.55 5.91
CA SER A 71 -6.80 -16.85 7.07
C SER A 71 -6.13 -15.58 7.60
N VAL A 72 -5.71 -15.58 8.87
CA VAL A 72 -4.98 -14.44 9.48
C VAL A 72 -3.75 -14.05 8.67
N GLY A 73 -3.01 -15.04 8.11
CA GLY A 73 -1.86 -14.80 7.25
C GLY A 73 -2.25 -14.08 5.95
N GLN A 74 -3.32 -14.53 5.28
CA GLN A 74 -3.84 -13.89 4.08
C GLN A 74 -4.37 -12.47 4.36
N SER A 75 -5.13 -12.30 5.45
CA SER A 75 -5.61 -10.97 5.87
C SER A 75 -4.44 -10.02 6.16
N SER A 76 -3.39 -10.50 6.83
CA SER A 76 -2.19 -9.70 7.09
C SER A 76 -1.46 -9.31 5.80
N ALA A 77 -1.36 -10.23 4.85
CA ALA A 77 -0.72 -9.99 3.56
C ALA A 77 -1.51 -8.97 2.72
N LEU A 78 -2.82 -9.13 2.63
CA LEU A 78 -3.69 -8.20 1.90
C LEU A 78 -3.69 -6.83 2.59
N ARG A 79 -3.83 -6.76 3.91
CA ARG A 79 -3.75 -5.49 4.65
C ARG A 79 -2.43 -4.76 4.37
N ALA A 80 -1.30 -5.46 4.37
CA ALA A 80 -0.01 -4.85 4.08
C ALA A 80 0.06 -4.20 2.68
N GLN A 81 -0.70 -4.71 1.71
CA GLN A 81 -0.84 -4.05 0.40
C GLN A 81 -1.74 -2.82 0.48
N LEU A 82 -2.91 -2.94 1.12
CA LEU A 82 -3.93 -1.90 1.22
C LEU A 82 -3.48 -0.64 1.99
N VAL A 83 -2.46 -0.78 2.85
CA VAL A 83 -1.92 0.32 3.68
C VAL A 83 -0.47 0.66 3.32
N SER A 84 0.04 0.23 2.16
CA SER A 84 1.41 0.53 1.76
C SER A 84 1.54 1.95 1.20
N ASP A 85 2.70 2.59 1.43
CA ASP A 85 3.02 3.91 0.89
C ASP A 85 2.85 3.95 -0.64
N ARG A 86 3.22 2.87 -1.32
CA ARG A 86 3.02 2.76 -2.76
C ARG A 86 1.55 2.85 -3.13
N TRP A 87 0.69 2.10 -2.44
CA TRP A 87 -0.77 2.11 -2.70
C TRP A 87 -1.37 3.47 -2.39
N LEU A 88 -0.96 4.09 -1.28
CA LEU A 88 -1.39 5.43 -0.89
C LEU A 88 -0.95 6.50 -1.89
N ALA A 89 0.28 6.40 -2.40
CA ALA A 89 0.77 7.31 -3.44
C ALA A 89 -0.04 7.21 -4.74
N GLU A 90 -0.35 5.99 -5.17
CA GLU A 90 -1.21 5.72 -6.34
C GLU A 90 -2.64 6.25 -6.12
N LEU A 91 -3.21 6.04 -4.91
CA LEU A 91 -4.50 6.59 -4.51
C LEU A 91 -4.48 8.12 -4.52
N GLY A 92 -3.48 8.74 -3.87
CA GLY A 92 -3.34 10.20 -3.80
C GLY A 92 -3.29 10.84 -5.19
N GLN A 93 -2.56 10.22 -6.11
CA GLN A 93 -2.54 10.64 -7.51
C GLN A 93 -3.92 10.52 -8.17
N ALA A 94 -4.61 9.41 -7.96
CA ALA A 94 -5.91 9.15 -8.57
C ALA A 94 -7.01 10.10 -8.08
N VAL A 95 -6.95 10.55 -6.80
CA VAL A 95 -7.90 11.51 -6.24
C VAL A 95 -7.46 12.97 -6.42
N GLY A 96 -6.32 13.22 -7.08
CA GLY A 96 -5.84 14.56 -7.37
C GLY A 96 -5.36 15.34 -6.15
N ILE A 97 -4.78 14.66 -5.14
CA ILE A 97 -4.35 15.29 -3.87
C ILE A 97 -3.33 16.41 -4.10
N ASP A 98 -2.51 16.30 -5.16
CA ASP A 98 -1.49 17.29 -5.52
C ASP A 98 -2.09 18.70 -5.75
N ALA A 99 -3.32 18.77 -6.26
CA ALA A 99 -3.99 20.03 -6.55
C ALA A 99 -4.39 20.79 -5.28
N VAL A 100 -4.52 20.11 -4.16
CA VAL A 100 -4.96 20.67 -2.88
C VAL A 100 -3.85 20.68 -1.82
N LEU A 101 -2.72 19.99 -2.05
CA LEU A 101 -1.59 19.91 -1.13
C LEU A 101 -0.78 21.22 -1.17
N ARG A 102 -0.58 21.83 -0.01
CA ARG A 102 0.33 22.96 0.16
C ARG A 102 1.72 22.47 0.53
N MET A 103 2.72 22.85 -0.23
CA MET A 103 4.12 22.52 0.01
C MET A 103 5.05 23.67 -0.36
N GLY A 104 6.27 23.65 0.15
CA GLY A 104 7.31 24.62 -0.23
C GLY A 104 7.83 24.37 -1.65
N PRO A 105 8.43 25.39 -2.29
CA PRO A 105 8.89 25.32 -3.69
C PRO A 105 9.87 24.17 -3.96
N THR A 106 10.77 23.89 -3.01
CA THR A 106 11.75 22.82 -3.15
C THR A 106 11.10 21.44 -3.20
N ALA A 107 10.14 21.17 -2.31
CA ALA A 107 9.42 19.91 -2.27
C ALA A 107 8.51 19.75 -3.52
N ALA A 108 7.91 20.83 -3.99
CA ALA A 108 7.09 20.85 -5.20
C ALA A 108 7.90 20.50 -6.47
N GLY A 109 9.19 20.87 -6.52
CA GLY A 109 10.08 20.59 -7.65
C GLY A 109 10.75 19.21 -7.64
N ASP A 110 10.65 18.45 -6.56
CA ASP A 110 11.29 17.13 -6.43
C ASP A 110 10.37 16.01 -6.87
N ALA A 111 10.52 15.59 -8.13
CA ALA A 111 9.74 14.49 -8.70
C ALA A 111 9.97 13.15 -7.98
N SER A 112 11.14 12.95 -7.33
CA SER A 112 11.45 11.71 -6.61
C SER A 112 10.70 11.61 -5.28
N ALA A 113 10.40 12.75 -4.65
CA ALA A 113 9.67 12.84 -3.39
C ALA A 113 8.14 12.79 -3.56
N GLN A 114 7.62 13.00 -4.78
CA GLN A 114 6.17 13.12 -5.01
C GLN A 114 5.35 11.92 -4.51
N ALA A 115 5.86 10.71 -4.67
CA ALA A 115 5.16 9.51 -4.20
C ALA A 115 5.02 9.50 -2.68
N THR A 116 6.10 9.83 -1.96
CA THR A 116 6.12 9.92 -0.49
C THR A 116 5.18 11.02 0.00
N LEU A 117 5.25 12.21 -0.60
CA LEU A 117 4.38 13.35 -0.26
C LEU A 117 2.89 13.02 -0.40
N ARG A 118 2.52 12.26 -1.45
CA ARG A 118 1.14 11.80 -1.64
C ARG A 118 0.70 10.80 -0.59
N ALA A 119 1.57 9.85 -0.22
CA ALA A 119 1.28 8.85 0.80
C ALA A 119 1.05 9.53 2.16
N GLU A 120 1.98 10.39 2.61
CA GLU A 120 1.89 11.17 3.84
C GLU A 120 0.62 12.04 3.88
N ALA A 121 0.29 12.72 2.77
CA ALA A 121 -0.92 13.53 2.67
C ALA A 121 -2.20 12.67 2.73
N CYS A 122 -2.22 11.46 2.16
CA CYS A 122 -3.34 10.54 2.29
C CYS A 122 -3.53 10.09 3.74
N GLU A 123 -2.46 9.70 4.43
CA GLU A 123 -2.52 9.34 5.85
C GLU A 123 -3.02 10.51 6.69
N ALA A 124 -2.48 11.71 6.48
CA ALA A 124 -2.93 12.90 7.19
C ALA A 124 -4.42 13.22 6.93
N CYS A 125 -4.89 13.06 5.70
CA CYS A 125 -6.32 13.20 5.36
C CYS A 125 -7.17 12.17 6.10
N ILE A 126 -6.73 10.91 6.19
CA ILE A 126 -7.42 9.86 6.95
C ILE A 126 -7.53 10.25 8.42
N GLY A 127 -6.43 10.74 9.02
CA GLY A 127 -6.42 11.25 10.39
C GLY A 127 -7.36 12.44 10.59
N ALA A 128 -7.41 13.37 9.63
CA ALA A 128 -8.32 14.52 9.65
C ALA A 128 -9.78 14.10 9.56
N LEU A 129 -10.13 13.20 8.63
CA LEU A 129 -11.48 12.68 8.47
C LEU A 129 -11.98 12.01 9.76
N TYR A 130 -11.15 11.15 10.36
CA TYR A 130 -11.45 10.53 11.63
C TYR A 130 -11.69 11.57 12.76
N ARG A 131 -10.88 12.64 12.81
CA ARG A 131 -11.04 13.71 13.82
C ARG A 131 -12.29 14.56 13.59
N ILE A 132 -12.65 14.80 12.33
CA ILE A 132 -13.81 15.64 11.99
C ILE A 132 -15.12 14.91 12.29
N TRP A 133 -15.22 13.62 11.93
CA TRP A 133 -16.46 12.83 12.11
C TRP A 133 -16.52 12.07 13.43
N GLY A 134 -15.37 11.82 14.06
CA GLY A 134 -15.29 11.09 15.33
C GLY A 134 -15.45 9.56 15.19
N ASP A 135 -15.48 9.04 13.96
CA ASP A 135 -15.61 7.61 13.67
C ASP A 135 -14.93 7.22 12.35
N LEU A 136 -14.93 5.93 12.00
CA LEU A 136 -14.30 5.38 10.80
C LEU A 136 -15.14 5.50 9.52
N ARG A 137 -16.41 5.86 9.60
CA ARG A 137 -17.34 5.87 8.46
C ARG A 137 -16.81 6.66 7.25
N PRO A 138 -16.32 7.91 7.39
CA PRO A 138 -15.83 8.66 6.24
C PRO A 138 -14.61 8.01 5.61
N VAL A 139 -13.73 7.40 6.40
CA VAL A 139 -12.55 6.68 5.91
C VAL A 139 -12.97 5.43 5.13
N LEU A 140 -13.88 4.64 5.67
CA LEU A 140 -14.41 3.45 5.00
C LEU A 140 -15.19 3.81 3.74
N LEU A 141 -16.00 4.88 3.74
CA LEU A 141 -16.71 5.35 2.55
C LEU A 141 -15.74 5.72 1.43
N TRP A 142 -14.66 6.43 1.75
CA TRP A 142 -13.65 6.80 0.77
C TRP A 142 -12.87 5.59 0.26
N LEU A 143 -12.32 4.76 1.18
CA LEU A 143 -11.30 3.77 0.82
C LEU A 143 -11.89 2.44 0.30
N THR A 144 -13.08 2.03 0.75
CA THR A 144 -13.69 0.74 0.37
C THR A 144 -13.74 0.49 -1.14
N PRO A 145 -14.20 1.42 -2.00
CA PRO A 145 -14.24 1.18 -3.44
C PRO A 145 -12.84 0.96 -4.07
N HIS A 146 -11.82 1.58 -3.49
CA HIS A 146 -10.43 1.43 -3.94
C HIS A 146 -9.85 0.10 -3.44
N TRP A 147 -10.07 -0.25 -2.19
CA TRP A 147 -9.64 -1.51 -1.58
C TRP A 147 -10.26 -2.73 -2.26
N GLN A 148 -11.56 -2.68 -2.60
CA GLN A 148 -12.23 -3.76 -3.32
C GLN A 148 -11.58 -4.06 -4.68
N ARG A 149 -11.07 -3.05 -5.39
CA ARG A 149 -10.33 -3.25 -6.65
C ARG A 149 -9.03 -3.98 -6.41
N THR A 150 -8.23 -3.53 -5.44
CA THR A 150 -6.97 -4.18 -5.07
C THR A 150 -7.17 -5.60 -4.53
N ALA A 151 -8.23 -5.82 -3.76
CA ALA A 151 -8.54 -7.14 -3.21
C ALA A 151 -8.95 -8.16 -4.29
N LYS A 152 -9.62 -7.74 -5.36
CA LYS A 152 -9.91 -8.62 -6.51
C LYS A 152 -8.64 -9.15 -7.17
N ASP A 153 -7.62 -8.29 -7.32
CA ASP A 153 -6.33 -8.72 -7.87
C ASP A 153 -5.64 -9.71 -6.93
N PHE A 154 -5.78 -9.50 -5.63
CA PHE A 154 -5.27 -10.43 -4.60
C PHE A 154 -6.02 -11.77 -4.62
N GLU A 155 -7.33 -11.79 -4.81
CA GLU A 155 -8.11 -13.04 -4.93
C GLU A 155 -7.71 -13.83 -6.18
N ALA A 156 -7.43 -13.15 -7.30
CA ALA A 156 -6.94 -13.80 -8.52
C ALA A 156 -5.55 -14.43 -8.32
N ASP A 157 -4.72 -13.84 -7.46
CA ASP A 157 -3.41 -14.36 -7.07
C ASP A 157 -3.11 -14.05 -5.59
N PRO A 158 -3.59 -14.91 -4.64
CA PRO A 158 -3.42 -14.68 -3.19
C PRO A 158 -1.97 -14.57 -2.71
N HIS A 159 -1.03 -14.93 -3.56
CA HIS A 159 0.40 -14.86 -3.29
C HIS A 159 1.08 -13.70 -4.03
N LEU A 160 0.30 -12.84 -4.72
CA LEU A 160 0.83 -11.69 -5.43
C LEU A 160 1.75 -10.86 -4.51
N HIS A 161 3.03 -10.75 -4.90
CA HIS A 161 4.08 -10.09 -4.13
C HIS A 161 4.56 -10.78 -2.82
N ASN A 162 4.03 -11.97 -2.46
CA ASN A 162 4.45 -12.68 -1.24
C ASN A 162 4.76 -14.18 -1.44
N TRP A 163 5.25 -14.53 -2.62
CA TRP A 163 5.55 -15.93 -2.99
C TRP A 163 6.56 -16.59 -2.07
N LYS A 164 7.55 -15.83 -1.53
CA LYS A 164 8.54 -16.35 -0.58
C LYS A 164 7.89 -16.87 0.69
N SER A 165 7.00 -16.09 1.30
CA SER A 165 6.29 -16.52 2.51
C SER A 165 5.38 -17.71 2.22
N ALA A 166 4.67 -17.70 1.09
CA ALA A 166 3.83 -18.81 0.68
C ALA A 166 4.63 -20.13 0.51
N LEU A 167 5.82 -20.07 -0.11
CA LEU A 167 6.67 -21.24 -0.26
C LEU A 167 7.23 -21.71 1.09
N GLN A 168 7.57 -20.78 1.98
CA GLN A 168 8.02 -21.08 3.34
C GLN A 168 6.90 -21.75 4.16
N GLU A 169 5.70 -21.20 4.17
CA GLU A 169 4.53 -21.78 4.84
C GLU A 169 4.24 -23.20 4.32
N TRP A 170 4.28 -23.37 2.99
CA TRP A 170 4.10 -24.67 2.37
C TRP A 170 5.19 -25.66 2.81
N SER A 171 6.46 -25.29 2.77
CA SER A 171 7.57 -26.18 3.11
C SER A 171 7.55 -26.57 4.58
N GLN A 172 7.24 -25.65 5.48
CA GLN A 172 7.08 -25.92 6.91
C GLN A 172 5.85 -26.81 7.19
N GLY A 173 4.72 -26.55 6.52
CA GLY A 173 3.53 -27.40 6.61
C GLY A 173 3.78 -28.85 6.15
N GLN A 174 4.73 -29.05 5.22
CA GLN A 174 5.19 -30.38 4.79
C GLN A 174 6.34 -30.92 5.64
N LYS A 175 6.77 -30.20 6.68
CA LYS A 175 7.93 -30.56 7.55
C LYS A 175 9.26 -30.72 6.78
N ARG A 176 9.44 -29.95 5.69
CA ARG A 176 10.61 -30.04 4.80
C ARG A 176 11.66 -28.95 5.04
N GLY A 177 11.57 -28.22 6.15
CA GLY A 177 12.52 -27.15 6.49
C GLY A 177 12.25 -25.82 5.75
N LEU A 178 13.28 -24.98 5.71
CA LEU A 178 13.18 -23.64 5.09
C LEU A 178 13.75 -23.65 3.66
N PRO A 179 13.12 -22.94 2.71
CA PRO A 179 13.69 -22.75 1.38
C PRO A 179 14.99 -21.93 1.43
N ASP A 180 16.03 -22.39 0.71
CA ASP A 180 17.31 -21.71 0.54
C ASP A 180 17.35 -20.96 -0.80
N TYR A 181 17.66 -19.65 -0.78
CA TYR A 181 17.69 -18.79 -1.95
C TYR A 181 19.13 -18.44 -2.31
N ARG A 182 19.57 -18.82 -3.52
CA ARG A 182 20.89 -18.48 -4.06
C ARG A 182 20.74 -17.53 -5.22
N CYS A 183 21.12 -16.27 -4.99
CA CYS A 183 20.96 -15.21 -5.97
C CYS A 183 22.32 -14.69 -6.45
N GLN A 184 22.41 -14.43 -7.76
CA GLN A 184 23.57 -13.86 -8.44
C GLN A 184 23.15 -12.61 -9.22
N GLU A 185 23.98 -11.58 -9.20
CA GLU A 185 23.84 -10.43 -10.07
C GLU A 185 24.49 -10.78 -11.42
N ILE A 186 23.69 -10.74 -12.50
CA ILE A 186 24.10 -11.15 -13.84
C ILE A 186 24.39 -9.94 -14.73
N SER A 187 23.76 -8.80 -14.45
CA SER A 187 23.92 -7.56 -15.21
C SER A 187 24.16 -6.39 -14.26
N GLN A 188 25.05 -5.47 -14.66
CA GLN A 188 25.28 -4.21 -13.93
C GLN A 188 24.45 -3.05 -14.49
N ILE A 189 23.62 -3.30 -15.50
CA ILE A 189 22.79 -2.28 -16.12
C ILE A 189 21.65 -1.93 -15.15
N HIS A 190 21.53 -0.63 -14.83
CA HIS A 190 20.46 -0.16 -13.94
C HIS A 190 19.09 -0.42 -14.59
N ALA A 191 18.15 -0.92 -13.78
CA ALA A 191 16.79 -1.27 -14.21
C ALA A 191 16.65 -2.44 -15.22
N ASP A 192 17.72 -3.18 -15.51
CA ASP A 192 17.63 -4.39 -16.33
C ASP A 192 16.66 -5.40 -15.68
N PRO A 193 15.59 -5.84 -16.36
CA PRO A 193 14.62 -6.81 -15.83
C PRO A 193 15.26 -8.14 -15.43
N ARG A 194 16.44 -8.47 -15.95
CA ARG A 194 17.20 -9.69 -15.71
C ARG A 194 18.49 -9.45 -14.93
N ARG A 195 18.58 -8.35 -14.20
CA ARG A 195 19.78 -8.00 -13.43
C ARG A 195 20.15 -9.06 -12.40
N PHE A 196 19.19 -9.62 -11.70
CA PHE A 196 19.40 -10.67 -10.71
C PHE A 196 18.74 -11.97 -11.15
N HIS A 197 19.47 -13.07 -11.02
CA HIS A 197 18.95 -14.42 -11.15
C HIS A 197 18.98 -15.10 -9.79
N CYS A 198 17.90 -15.75 -9.39
CA CYS A 198 17.77 -16.40 -8.10
C CYS A 198 17.23 -17.84 -8.28
N ARG A 199 17.83 -18.81 -7.60
CA ARG A 199 17.32 -20.17 -7.48
C ARG A 199 16.85 -20.42 -6.07
N VAL A 200 15.73 -21.12 -5.92
CA VAL A 200 15.25 -21.60 -4.64
C VAL A 200 15.39 -23.10 -4.55
N ASN A 201 16.04 -23.54 -3.47
CA ASN A 201 16.29 -24.95 -3.18
C ASN A 201 15.56 -25.37 -1.90
N LEU A 202 15.17 -26.64 -1.84
CA LEU A 202 14.65 -27.28 -0.65
C LEU A 202 15.20 -28.69 -0.60
N GLU A 203 15.88 -29.09 0.50
CA GLU A 203 16.51 -30.40 0.66
C GLU A 203 17.40 -30.76 -0.55
N GLU A 204 18.32 -29.88 -0.92
CA GLU A 204 19.26 -30.03 -2.04
C GLU A 204 18.61 -30.06 -3.45
N LYS A 205 17.28 -30.03 -3.55
CA LYS A 205 16.57 -30.01 -4.82
C LYS A 205 16.22 -28.58 -5.21
N THR A 206 16.57 -28.16 -6.42
CA THR A 206 16.09 -26.90 -6.99
C THR A 206 14.60 -27.04 -7.32
N LEU A 207 13.78 -26.15 -6.74
CA LEU A 207 12.33 -26.12 -6.95
C LEU A 207 11.90 -25.11 -8.00
N GLY A 208 12.66 -24.02 -8.16
CA GLY A 208 12.35 -22.98 -9.13
C GLY A 208 13.47 -21.95 -9.25
N ASP A 209 13.41 -21.18 -10.30
CA ASP A 209 14.30 -20.06 -10.55
C ASP A 209 13.52 -18.83 -11.03
N GLY A 210 14.10 -17.63 -10.85
CA GLY A 210 13.47 -16.38 -11.18
C GLY A 210 14.44 -15.27 -11.45
N TRP A 211 13.97 -14.26 -12.16
CA TRP A 211 14.73 -13.09 -12.58
C TRP A 211 14.07 -11.81 -12.09
N GLY A 212 14.85 -10.76 -11.87
CA GLY A 212 14.31 -9.47 -11.44
C GLY A 212 15.30 -8.33 -11.52
N ARG A 213 14.78 -7.11 -11.46
CA ARG A 213 15.57 -5.85 -11.39
C ARG A 213 16.29 -5.71 -10.05
N SER A 214 15.79 -6.41 -9.01
CA SER A 214 16.37 -6.45 -7.68
C SER A 214 16.45 -7.90 -7.20
N ARG A 215 17.34 -8.16 -6.25
CA ARG A 215 17.45 -9.47 -5.58
C ARG A 215 16.11 -9.93 -5.02
N ARG A 216 15.38 -9.03 -4.33
CA ARG A 216 14.06 -9.32 -3.77
C ARG A 216 13.05 -9.77 -4.84
N GLN A 217 13.03 -9.10 -5.99
CA GLN A 217 12.13 -9.47 -7.09
C GLN A 217 12.49 -10.84 -7.67
N ALA A 218 13.78 -11.12 -7.89
CA ALA A 218 14.25 -12.42 -8.39
C ALA A 218 13.90 -13.57 -7.42
N GLU A 219 14.01 -13.33 -6.11
CA GLU A 219 13.62 -14.29 -5.06
C GLU A 219 12.11 -14.57 -5.09
N GLN A 220 11.28 -13.55 -5.27
CA GLN A 220 9.81 -13.72 -5.39
C GLN A 220 9.44 -14.54 -6.63
N GLU A 221 10.04 -14.26 -7.78
CA GLU A 221 9.80 -15.02 -9.01
C GLU A 221 10.28 -16.47 -8.91
N ALA A 222 11.41 -16.73 -8.27
CA ALA A 222 11.90 -18.09 -8.00
C ALA A 222 10.91 -18.87 -7.11
N ALA A 223 10.39 -18.23 -6.06
CA ALA A 223 9.39 -18.84 -5.18
C ALA A 223 8.07 -19.12 -5.92
N ARG A 224 7.64 -18.20 -6.78
CA ARG A 224 6.46 -18.37 -7.64
C ARG A 224 6.60 -19.59 -8.54
N ALA A 225 7.72 -19.69 -9.26
CA ALA A 225 8.01 -20.82 -10.15
C ALA A 225 8.02 -22.16 -9.38
N ALA A 226 8.62 -22.17 -8.17
CA ALA A 226 8.62 -23.33 -7.30
C ALA A 226 7.20 -23.78 -6.91
N LEU A 227 6.34 -22.87 -6.45
CA LEU A 227 4.97 -23.18 -6.08
C LEU A 227 4.13 -23.64 -7.27
N ALA A 228 4.32 -23.07 -8.45
CA ALA A 228 3.67 -23.54 -9.67
C ALA A 228 4.06 -25.00 -10.01
N SER A 229 5.34 -25.33 -9.95
CA SER A 229 5.82 -26.70 -10.19
C SER A 229 5.28 -27.72 -9.18
N LEU A 230 5.14 -27.30 -7.91
CA LEU A 230 4.62 -28.15 -6.84
C LEU A 230 3.10 -28.38 -6.95
N ARG A 231 2.35 -27.42 -7.48
CA ARG A 231 0.91 -27.58 -7.77
C ARG A 231 0.67 -28.56 -8.91
N LEU A 232 1.44 -28.49 -9.98
CA LEU A 232 1.36 -29.41 -11.12
C LEU A 232 1.67 -30.86 -10.69
N ALA A 233 2.64 -31.05 -9.80
CA ALA A 233 3.01 -32.39 -9.29
C ALA A 233 1.94 -33.01 -8.35
N ARG A 234 0.98 -32.26 -7.83
CA ARG A 234 -0.13 -32.76 -6.99
C ARG A 234 -1.39 -33.06 -7.79
N GLY A 235 -1.51 -32.57 -9.00
CA GLY A 235 -2.66 -32.78 -9.90
C GLY A 235 -2.48 -33.97 -10.86
N SER A 236 -1.35 -34.64 -10.80
CA SER A 236 -1.02 -35.89 -11.51
C SER A 236 -1.05 -37.06 -10.54
#